data_fd130efbddf1d4bba81db7c39877386f
#
_entry.id   fd130efbddf1d4bba81db7c39877386f
#
_cell.length_a   1.000
_cell.length_b   1.000
_cell.length_c   1.000
_cell.angle_alpha   90.00
_cell.angle_beta   90.00
_cell.angle_gamma   90.00
#
_symmetry.space_group_name_H-M   'P 1'
#
loop_
_entity.id
_entity.type
_entity.pdbx_description
1 polymer ?
#
loop_
_entity_poly.entity_id
_entity_poly.type
_entity_poly.pdbx_seq_one_letter_code
_entity_poly.pdbx_strand_id
1 'polypeptide(L)'
;MKYKELLDLYKNGRLSEEESKKLEAEIEKQEAISEYLYPDEEDEEYDKEISETEDRGFTRKGGKTSAKEDEFVKLIRKSIRKAFLKMGAVVTAAVLVIILLMITILPKAVALLYYNPCAAGNYSEPEGVGGYGERFGLDLSIYTELTAPFNYLDSAEVVSEGYGNYSFSAYKSVIRNGETREKYAGNIRKNRITFYDPMALESLADNMFEWQINNNDYNDSLTKQLEKFSIKQLKTKENAEKRLGKLRFASSIGGNRNESKERIDELSDNRLYRAYITFDKILSYKDAIDFETKYELGNSWVGIVNDVNGNNDILGMNTGIWATRGNSLPKYPYLLGYEGTGEGVTFKELKDEENAKKHYLSLINYLEDNVAFTDMMDNYMDRKTELYRALSYVNENGLKVYGMAVKAEKKDLVKLIEDERVFGIGIEEE
;
A
#
# COMPACT_ATOMS: atom_id res chain seq x y z
N MET A 1 12.14 57.29 -36.11
CA MET A 1 13.06 57.60 -34.99
C MET A 1 12.70 56.69 -33.83
N LYS A 2 13.69 56.10 -33.16
CA LYS A 2 13.39 55.25 -31.99
C LYS A 2 13.05 56.13 -30.78
N TYR A 3 12.15 55.68 -29.94
CA TYR A 3 11.67 56.46 -28.75
C TYR A 3 12.81 57.01 -27.89
N LYS A 4 13.88 56.21 -27.75
CA LYS A 4 15.12 56.61 -27.05
C LYS A 4 15.81 57.82 -27.71
N GLU A 5 15.82 57.90 -29.02
CA GLU A 5 16.43 59.03 -29.77
C GLU A 5 15.59 60.33 -29.61
N LEU A 6 14.24 60.19 -29.56
CA LEU A 6 13.34 61.31 -29.27
C LEU A 6 13.54 61.87 -27.85
N LEU A 7 13.69 60.99 -26.86
CA LEU A 7 14.00 61.37 -25.48
C LEU A 7 15.36 62.08 -25.36
N ASP A 8 16.39 61.60 -26.10
CA ASP A 8 17.71 62.24 -26.11
C ASP A 8 17.67 63.64 -26.77
N LEU A 9 16.88 63.80 -27.86
CA LEU A 9 16.70 65.13 -28.51
C LEU A 9 15.90 66.04 -27.61
N TYR A 10 14.85 65.60 -26.93
CA TYR A 10 14.08 66.38 -25.96
C TYR A 10 14.97 66.86 -24.82
N LYS A 11 15.78 65.98 -24.27
CA LYS A 11 16.71 66.21 -23.17
C LYS A 11 17.77 67.29 -23.53
N ASN A 12 18.18 67.29 -24.80
CA ASN A 12 19.16 68.23 -25.31
C ASN A 12 18.52 69.55 -25.88
N GLY A 13 17.20 69.76 -25.70
CA GLY A 13 16.50 70.96 -26.18
C GLY A 13 16.49 71.12 -27.70
N ARG A 14 16.64 70.02 -28.45
CA ARG A 14 16.74 70.00 -29.91
C ARG A 14 15.45 69.54 -30.62
N LEU A 15 14.38 69.35 -29.89
CA LEU A 15 13.05 69.09 -30.44
C LEU A 15 12.33 70.43 -30.65
N SER A 16 11.49 70.46 -31.67
CA SER A 16 10.58 71.61 -31.86
C SER A 16 9.52 71.64 -30.73
N GLU A 17 8.94 72.83 -30.50
CA GLU A 17 7.95 72.98 -29.45
C GLU A 17 6.72 72.05 -29.64
N GLU A 18 6.39 71.77 -30.89
CA GLU A 18 5.28 70.84 -31.23
C GLU A 18 5.61 69.42 -30.99
N GLU A 19 6.85 68.95 -31.25
CA GLU A 19 7.34 67.60 -30.98
C GLU A 19 7.55 67.39 -29.49
N SER A 20 7.98 68.39 -28.75
CA SER A 20 8.09 68.35 -27.28
C SER A 20 6.74 68.16 -26.64
N LYS A 21 5.70 68.91 -27.07
CA LYS A 21 4.33 68.70 -26.57
C LYS A 21 3.74 67.35 -26.87
N LYS A 22 4.03 66.79 -28.06
CA LYS A 22 3.58 65.44 -28.42
C LYS A 22 4.26 64.38 -27.56
N LEU A 23 5.54 64.50 -27.29
CA LEU A 23 6.29 63.58 -26.44
C LEU A 23 5.83 63.65 -24.98
N GLU A 24 5.58 64.86 -24.46
CA GLU A 24 5.02 65.11 -23.12
C GLU A 24 3.65 64.44 -22.98
N ALA A 25 2.75 64.60 -23.96
CA ALA A 25 1.43 63.99 -23.98
C ALA A 25 1.50 62.43 -24.04
N GLU A 26 2.49 61.85 -24.74
CA GLU A 26 2.70 60.42 -24.80
C GLU A 26 3.24 59.86 -23.47
N ILE A 27 4.11 60.62 -22.77
CA ILE A 27 4.60 60.28 -21.42
C ILE A 27 3.42 60.30 -20.43
N GLU A 28 2.63 61.37 -20.46
CA GLU A 28 1.46 61.56 -19.59
C GLU A 28 0.41 60.45 -19.81
N LYS A 29 0.18 60.06 -21.07
CA LYS A 29 -0.68 58.93 -21.43
C LYS A 29 -0.16 57.61 -20.90
N GLN A 30 1.15 57.34 -20.99
CA GLN A 30 1.75 56.11 -20.43
C GLN A 30 1.71 56.10 -18.89
N GLU A 31 1.85 57.27 -18.26
CA GLU A 31 1.69 57.41 -16.82
C GLU A 31 0.25 57.11 -16.38
N ALA A 32 -0.76 57.65 -17.08
CA ALA A 32 -2.17 57.41 -16.84
C ALA A 32 -2.55 55.94 -17.06
N ILE A 33 -1.98 55.30 -18.09
CA ILE A 33 -2.17 53.84 -18.32
C ILE A 33 -1.54 53.02 -17.19
N SER A 34 -0.35 53.40 -16.72
CA SER A 34 0.30 52.74 -15.59
C SER A 34 -0.49 52.89 -14.30
N GLU A 35 -1.08 54.06 -14.06
CA GLU A 35 -1.92 54.36 -12.90
C GLU A 35 -3.27 53.59 -12.95
N TYR A 36 -3.85 53.46 -14.14
CA TYR A 36 -5.06 52.66 -14.36
C TYR A 36 -4.83 51.14 -14.19
N LEU A 37 -3.71 50.65 -14.71
CA LEU A 37 -3.40 49.19 -14.62
C LEU A 37 -2.90 48.79 -13.24
N TYR A 38 -2.35 49.73 -12.48
CA TYR A 38 -1.77 49.52 -11.16
C TYR A 38 -2.19 50.66 -10.22
N PRO A 39 -3.46 50.70 -9.76
CA PRO A 39 -3.90 51.71 -8.82
C PRO A 39 -3.09 51.63 -7.52
N ASP A 40 -2.65 52.78 -7.04
CA ASP A 40 -1.85 52.91 -5.82
C ASP A 40 -2.64 52.35 -4.62
N GLU A 41 -2.23 51.24 -4.06
CA GLU A 41 -2.49 50.91 -2.66
C GLU A 41 -1.44 51.66 -1.82
N GLU A 42 -1.92 52.39 -0.80
CA GLU A 42 -1.16 53.31 0.04
C GLU A 42 0.11 52.70 0.65
N ASP A 43 1.29 52.99 0.09
CA ASP A 43 2.59 52.63 0.61
C ASP A 43 3.31 53.85 1.22
N GLU A 44 2.78 54.39 2.30
CA GLU A 44 3.49 55.44 3.07
C GLU A 44 4.63 54.91 3.96
N GLU A 45 4.76 53.60 4.16
CA GLU A 45 5.67 53.01 5.14
C GLU A 45 7.04 52.61 4.55
N TYR A 46 7.13 52.38 3.24
CA TYR A 46 8.36 51.92 2.59
C TYR A 46 9.37 53.02 2.20
N ASP A 47 8.94 54.26 2.14
CA ASP A 47 9.82 55.39 1.70
C ASP A 47 10.83 55.84 2.78
N LYS A 48 10.67 55.43 4.05
CA LYS A 48 11.58 55.84 5.13
C LYS A 48 12.87 55.02 5.21
N GLU A 49 12.80 53.75 4.90
CA GLU A 49 13.99 52.86 5.08
C GLU A 49 15.03 52.95 3.96
N ILE A 50 14.65 53.49 2.79
CA ILE A 50 15.54 53.54 1.61
C ILE A 50 16.26 54.87 1.48
N SER A 51 15.78 55.94 2.18
CA SER A 51 16.43 57.27 2.12
C SER A 51 17.75 57.34 2.90
N GLU A 52 17.98 56.40 3.83
CA GLU A 52 19.21 56.39 4.66
C GLU A 52 20.40 55.64 4.04
N THR A 53 20.21 54.89 2.95
CA THR A 53 21.27 54.10 2.34
C THR A 53 21.92 54.71 1.09
N GLU A 54 21.40 55.82 0.54
CA GLU A 54 21.90 56.41 -0.69
C GLU A 54 22.93 57.56 -0.53
N ASP A 55 23.39 57.90 0.69
CA ASP A 55 24.35 59.01 0.88
C ASP A 55 25.83 58.59 0.83
N ARG A 56 26.15 57.47 0.16
CA ARG A 56 27.57 57.09 -0.10
C ARG A 56 27.89 56.98 -1.58
N GLY A 57 28.29 58.13 -2.12
CA GLY A 57 29.32 58.16 -3.15
C GLY A 57 28.89 58.09 -4.59
N PHE A 58 28.56 59.23 -5.20
CA PHE A 58 28.99 59.51 -6.57
C PHE A 58 29.10 61.03 -6.76
N THR A 59 30.23 61.63 -6.41
CA THR A 59 30.58 62.97 -6.81
C THR A 59 30.92 62.98 -8.30
N ARG A 60 29.98 63.43 -9.14
CA ARG A 60 30.25 63.86 -10.51
C ARG A 60 30.43 65.37 -10.54
N LYS A 61 31.66 65.83 -10.88
CA LYS A 61 31.97 67.20 -11.17
C LYS A 61 31.30 67.67 -12.47
N GLY A 62 30.62 68.84 -12.38
CA GLY A 62 30.61 69.84 -13.41
C GLY A 62 29.52 69.74 -14.47
N GLY A 63 28.56 70.65 -14.39
CA GLY A 63 27.65 71.12 -15.43
C GLY A 63 26.38 71.68 -14.78
N LYS A 64 26.15 72.97 -14.91
CA LYS A 64 24.91 73.65 -14.50
C LYS A 64 23.77 73.11 -15.39
N THR A 65 23.16 71.99 -14.99
CA THR A 65 21.88 71.54 -15.54
C THR A 65 20.76 72.41 -15.06
N SER A 66 19.81 72.76 -15.95
CA SER A 66 18.69 73.62 -15.59
C SER A 66 17.78 72.83 -14.59
N ALA A 67 17.15 73.55 -13.65
CA ALA A 67 16.29 73.02 -12.62
C ALA A 67 15.19 72.07 -13.20
N LYS A 68 14.77 72.30 -14.44
CA LYS A 68 13.79 71.47 -15.18
C LYS A 68 14.38 70.09 -15.60
N GLU A 69 15.68 69.99 -15.87
CA GLU A 69 16.34 68.68 -16.21
C GLU A 69 16.46 67.75 -15.00
N ASP A 70 16.73 68.33 -13.83
CA ASP A 70 16.83 67.53 -12.58
C ASP A 70 15.45 67.00 -12.14
N GLU A 71 14.39 67.84 -12.35
CA GLU A 71 13.02 67.43 -12.05
C GLU A 71 12.53 66.29 -12.97
N PHE A 72 12.81 66.41 -14.27
CA PHE A 72 12.49 65.34 -15.26
C PHE A 72 13.23 64.07 -15.01
N VAL A 73 14.54 64.13 -14.69
CA VAL A 73 15.34 62.92 -14.35
C VAL A 73 14.83 62.27 -13.07
N LYS A 74 14.40 63.02 -12.07
CA LYS A 74 13.77 62.51 -10.85
C LYS A 74 12.45 61.80 -11.16
N LEU A 75 11.61 62.37 -12.00
CA LEU A 75 10.32 61.83 -12.40
C LEU A 75 10.48 60.51 -13.16
N ILE A 76 11.38 60.45 -14.13
CA ILE A 76 11.70 59.19 -14.86
C ILE A 76 12.26 58.15 -13.93
N ARG A 77 13.19 58.48 -13.04
CA ARG A 77 13.74 57.53 -12.07
C ARG A 77 12.64 56.97 -11.13
N LYS A 78 11.73 57.85 -10.67
CA LYS A 78 10.61 57.48 -9.82
C LYS A 78 9.65 56.53 -10.56
N SER A 79 9.29 56.82 -11.81
CA SER A 79 8.43 55.95 -12.64
C SER A 79 9.08 54.61 -12.96
N ILE A 80 10.36 54.61 -13.32
CA ILE A 80 11.12 53.37 -13.57
C ILE A 80 11.19 52.53 -12.29
N ARG A 81 11.48 53.14 -11.14
CA ARG A 81 11.57 52.47 -9.85
C ARG A 81 10.23 51.86 -9.43
N LYS A 82 9.11 52.62 -9.56
CA LYS A 82 7.76 52.12 -9.32
C LYS A 82 7.41 50.96 -10.24
N ALA A 83 7.74 51.01 -11.54
CA ALA A 83 7.49 49.95 -12.49
C ALA A 83 8.28 48.68 -12.13
N PHE A 84 9.56 48.81 -11.75
CA PHE A 84 10.37 47.68 -11.31
C PHE A 84 9.88 47.05 -10.00
N LEU A 85 9.46 47.88 -9.04
CA LEU A 85 8.89 47.40 -7.77
C LEU A 85 7.56 46.65 -8.01
N LYS A 86 6.64 47.23 -8.80
CA LYS A 86 5.37 46.56 -9.15
C LYS A 86 5.62 45.24 -9.90
N MET A 87 6.51 45.22 -10.88
CA MET A 87 6.86 44.00 -11.60
C MET A 87 7.54 42.95 -10.68
N GLY A 88 8.43 43.40 -9.79
CA GLY A 88 9.06 42.55 -8.79
C GLY A 88 8.04 41.94 -7.83
N ALA A 89 7.09 42.76 -7.34
CA ALA A 89 6.02 42.24 -6.46
C ALA A 89 5.13 41.20 -7.15
N VAL A 90 4.74 41.45 -8.41
CA VAL A 90 3.93 40.47 -9.20
C VAL A 90 4.70 39.20 -9.43
N VAL A 91 5.98 39.25 -9.78
CA VAL A 91 6.82 38.05 -9.96
C VAL A 91 6.98 37.32 -8.63
N THR A 92 7.24 38.02 -7.54
CA THR A 92 7.35 37.42 -6.20
C THR A 92 6.04 36.73 -5.79
N ALA A 93 4.90 37.40 -5.97
CA ALA A 93 3.59 36.81 -5.68
C ALA A 93 3.32 35.56 -6.53
N ALA A 94 3.62 35.63 -7.83
CA ALA A 94 3.48 34.44 -8.71
C ALA A 94 4.37 33.27 -8.26
N VAL A 95 5.62 33.53 -7.87
CA VAL A 95 6.53 32.50 -7.34
C VAL A 95 6.00 31.93 -6.03
N LEU A 96 5.51 32.75 -5.12
CA LEU A 96 4.91 32.30 -3.86
C LEU A 96 3.68 31.43 -4.10
N VAL A 97 2.80 31.78 -5.05
CA VAL A 97 1.65 30.97 -5.44
C VAL A 97 2.10 29.62 -6.00
N ILE A 98 3.12 29.60 -6.87
CA ILE A 98 3.66 28.34 -7.42
C ILE A 98 4.24 27.47 -6.30
N ILE A 99 5.00 28.05 -5.38
CA ILE A 99 5.55 27.34 -4.22
C ILE A 99 4.41 26.77 -3.35
N LEU A 100 3.39 27.56 -3.10
CA LEU A 100 2.22 27.11 -2.33
C LEU A 100 1.50 25.96 -3.02
N LEU A 101 1.30 26.02 -4.33
CA LEU A 101 0.72 24.94 -5.13
C LEU A 101 1.58 23.67 -5.08
N MET A 102 2.91 23.82 -5.17
CA MET A 102 3.85 22.70 -5.08
C MET A 102 3.83 22.01 -3.72
N ILE A 103 3.61 22.77 -2.64
CA ILE A 103 3.63 22.21 -1.27
C ILE A 103 2.25 21.64 -0.89
N THR A 104 1.15 22.23 -1.34
CA THR A 104 -0.19 21.89 -0.84
C THR A 104 -1.01 21.02 -1.79
N ILE A 105 -1.02 21.32 -3.08
CA ILE A 105 -1.89 20.68 -4.07
C ILE A 105 -1.16 19.58 -4.83
N LEU A 106 0.04 19.86 -5.32
CA LEU A 106 0.79 18.93 -6.15
C LEU A 106 1.11 17.61 -5.45
N PRO A 107 1.49 17.55 -4.15
CA PRO A 107 1.72 16.30 -3.45
C PRO A 107 0.49 15.40 -3.42
N LYS A 108 -0.70 15.99 -3.20
CA LYS A 108 -1.98 15.28 -3.18
C LYS A 108 -2.38 14.79 -4.57
N ALA A 109 -2.23 15.65 -5.58
CA ALA A 109 -2.54 15.30 -6.96
C ALA A 109 -1.64 14.16 -7.48
N VAL A 110 -0.36 14.19 -7.17
CA VAL A 110 0.57 13.10 -7.51
C VAL A 110 0.25 11.83 -6.74
N ALA A 111 -0.14 11.93 -5.46
CA ALA A 111 -0.52 10.76 -4.65
C ALA A 111 -1.72 10.00 -5.23
N LEU A 112 -2.64 10.67 -5.94
CA LEU A 112 -3.79 10.02 -6.60
C LEU A 112 -3.39 9.05 -7.74
N LEU A 113 -2.17 9.17 -8.26
CA LEU A 113 -1.65 8.29 -9.32
C LEU A 113 -1.08 6.98 -8.77
N TYR A 114 -0.92 6.87 -7.47
CA TYR A 114 -0.26 5.75 -6.79
C TYR A 114 -1.17 5.14 -5.74
N TYR A 115 -0.79 3.96 -5.25
CA TYR A 115 -1.42 3.36 -4.09
C TYR A 115 -1.40 4.32 -2.89
N ASN A 116 -2.58 4.53 -2.30
CA ASN A 116 -2.72 5.36 -1.11
C ASN A 116 -2.98 4.50 0.13
N PRO A 117 -1.98 4.20 0.93
CA PRO A 117 -2.11 3.38 2.13
C PRO A 117 -2.89 4.07 3.26
N CYS A 118 -2.96 5.41 3.24
CA CYS A 118 -3.71 6.24 4.20
C CYS A 118 -5.14 6.55 3.71
N ALA A 119 -5.65 5.83 2.70
CA ALA A 119 -6.99 6.12 2.20
C ALA A 119 -8.00 6.04 3.34
N ALA A 120 -8.77 7.12 3.51
CA ALA A 120 -9.89 7.12 4.44
C ALA A 120 -10.95 6.11 3.96
N GLY A 121 -11.33 5.24 4.84
CA GLY A 121 -12.36 4.23 4.61
C GLY A 121 -12.79 3.66 5.95
N ASN A 122 -13.74 2.75 5.93
CA ASN A 122 -14.20 2.07 7.14
C ASN A 122 -13.19 1.00 7.61
N TYR A 123 -11.90 1.36 7.58
CA TYR A 123 -10.80 0.51 8.04
C TYR A 123 -10.52 0.68 9.53
N SER A 124 -11.04 1.76 10.13
CA SER A 124 -10.93 2.03 11.56
C SER A 124 -12.04 1.33 12.33
N GLU A 125 -11.69 0.80 13.49
CA GLU A 125 -12.65 0.19 14.40
C GLU A 125 -13.54 1.21 15.11
N PRO A 126 -14.73 0.78 15.58
CA PRO A 126 -15.48 1.52 16.58
C PRO A 126 -14.61 1.76 17.83
N GLU A 127 -14.79 2.92 18.49
CA GLU A 127 -14.02 3.27 19.68
C GLU A 127 -13.97 2.12 20.70
N GLY A 128 -12.76 1.69 21.05
CA GLY A 128 -12.51 0.73 22.12
C GLY A 128 -12.17 -0.71 21.71
N VAL A 129 -12.13 -1.03 20.43
CA VAL A 129 -11.69 -2.34 19.91
C VAL A 129 -10.57 -2.10 18.93
N GLY A 130 -9.37 -2.73 19.06
CA GLY A 130 -8.22 -2.48 18.20
C GLY A 130 -8.49 -2.72 16.71
N GLY A 131 -8.08 -1.87 15.79
CA GLY A 131 -8.28 -1.94 14.35
C GLY A 131 -7.04 -1.69 13.53
N TYR A 132 -7.16 -1.90 12.23
CA TYR A 132 -6.02 -1.70 11.34
C TYR A 132 -5.65 -0.21 11.18
N GLY A 133 -6.50 0.70 11.67
CA GLY A 133 -6.31 2.16 11.62
C GLY A 133 -6.40 2.73 10.22
N GLU A 134 -5.70 2.15 9.26
CA GLU A 134 -5.59 2.62 7.90
C GLU A 134 -5.71 1.48 6.89
N ARG A 135 -5.96 1.82 5.63
CA ARG A 135 -6.11 0.86 4.54
C ARG A 135 -4.96 -0.15 4.46
N PHE A 136 -3.73 0.32 4.60
CA PHE A 136 -2.53 -0.55 4.53
C PHE A 136 -2.57 -1.69 5.54
N GLY A 137 -3.10 -1.44 6.74
CA GLY A 137 -3.25 -2.48 7.76
C GLY A 137 -4.20 -3.59 7.33
N LEU A 138 -5.34 -3.25 6.75
CA LEU A 138 -6.28 -4.24 6.23
C LEU A 138 -5.71 -4.97 5.01
N ASP A 139 -5.11 -4.24 4.06
CA ASP A 139 -4.48 -4.85 2.87
C ASP A 139 -3.43 -5.90 3.28
N LEU A 140 -2.56 -5.54 4.23
CA LEU A 140 -1.52 -6.44 4.71
C LEU A 140 -2.08 -7.60 5.52
N SER A 141 -3.13 -7.37 6.33
CA SER A 141 -3.80 -8.43 7.09
C SER A 141 -4.43 -9.49 6.18
N ILE A 142 -5.14 -9.05 5.14
CA ILE A 142 -5.74 -9.97 4.16
C ILE A 142 -4.66 -10.74 3.40
N TYR A 143 -3.59 -10.07 3.00
CA TYR A 143 -2.48 -10.70 2.32
C TYR A 143 -1.84 -11.79 3.17
N THR A 144 -1.49 -11.46 4.42
CA THR A 144 -0.86 -12.43 5.34
C THR A 144 -1.80 -13.58 5.70
N GLU A 145 -3.09 -13.33 5.89
CA GLU A 145 -4.06 -14.40 6.13
C GLU A 145 -4.12 -15.39 4.98
N LEU A 146 -4.17 -14.91 3.75
CA LEU A 146 -4.24 -15.78 2.58
C LEU A 146 -2.96 -16.57 2.34
N THR A 147 -1.79 -15.99 2.63
CA THR A 147 -0.49 -16.54 2.20
C THR A 147 0.30 -17.20 3.31
N ALA A 148 0.12 -16.82 4.57
CA ALA A 148 1.03 -17.20 5.63
C ALA A 148 0.33 -17.62 6.93
N PRO A 149 0.39 -18.90 7.30
CA PRO A 149 -0.08 -19.36 8.61
C PRO A 149 0.61 -18.63 9.76
N PHE A 150 -0.08 -18.48 10.89
CA PHE A 150 0.43 -17.86 12.14
C PHE A 150 0.83 -16.39 12.07
N ASN A 151 0.60 -15.73 10.95
CA ASN A 151 0.88 -14.31 10.78
C ASN A 151 -0.39 -13.48 10.97
N TYR A 152 -0.52 -12.87 12.15
CA TYR A 152 -1.65 -12.01 12.48
C TYR A 152 -1.17 -10.57 12.60
N LEU A 153 -1.74 -9.70 11.80
CA LEU A 153 -1.46 -8.29 11.90
C LEU A 153 -2.39 -7.64 12.93
N ASP A 154 -1.82 -7.03 13.97
CA ASP A 154 -2.59 -6.31 14.98
C ASP A 154 -2.98 -4.92 14.51
N SER A 155 -2.01 -4.20 13.95
CA SER A 155 -2.19 -2.81 13.53
C SER A 155 -1.12 -2.39 12.54
N ALA A 156 -1.42 -1.35 11.78
CA ALA A 156 -0.43 -0.65 10.97
C ALA A 156 -0.63 0.86 11.09
N GLU A 157 0.47 1.59 11.13
CA GLU A 157 0.50 3.05 11.12
C GLU A 157 1.21 3.50 9.86
N VAL A 158 0.68 4.50 9.18
CA VAL A 158 1.26 5.05 7.95
C VAL A 158 1.35 6.56 8.03
N VAL A 159 2.50 7.11 7.67
CA VAL A 159 2.73 8.55 7.61
C VAL A 159 2.99 8.96 6.18
N SER A 160 2.18 9.89 5.67
CA SER A 160 2.37 10.44 4.33
C SER A 160 3.52 11.43 4.30
N GLU A 161 4.48 11.20 3.40
CA GLU A 161 5.61 12.08 3.10
C GLU A 161 5.34 12.96 1.86
N GLY A 162 4.16 12.80 1.26
CA GLY A 162 3.75 13.49 0.05
C GLY A 162 4.26 12.85 -1.24
N TYR A 163 3.70 13.26 -2.37
CA TYR A 163 4.09 12.79 -3.71
C TYR A 163 4.02 11.26 -3.91
N GLY A 164 3.11 10.58 -3.22
CA GLY A 164 2.98 9.13 -3.27
C GLY A 164 4.09 8.38 -2.51
N ASN A 165 4.72 9.04 -1.54
CA ASN A 165 5.69 8.45 -0.64
C ASN A 165 5.11 8.38 0.77
N TYR A 166 5.36 7.28 1.45
CA TYR A 166 4.86 6.98 2.79
C TYR A 166 5.91 6.21 3.58
N SER A 167 5.96 6.42 4.88
CA SER A 167 6.61 5.52 5.82
C SER A 167 5.56 4.75 6.61
N PHE A 168 5.85 3.51 6.96
CA PHE A 168 4.91 2.67 7.70
C PHE A 168 5.58 1.88 8.83
N SER A 169 4.75 1.52 9.81
CA SER A 169 5.05 0.54 10.85
C SER A 169 3.87 -0.41 10.96
N ALA A 170 4.12 -1.69 10.85
CA ALA A 170 3.14 -2.75 11.04
C ALA A 170 3.53 -3.62 12.23
N TYR A 171 2.56 -4.09 12.99
CA TYR A 171 2.77 -4.86 14.20
C TYR A 171 2.09 -6.21 14.04
N LYS A 172 2.89 -7.26 14.15
CA LYS A 172 2.45 -8.64 14.10
C LYS A 172 2.40 -9.19 15.53
N SER A 173 1.28 -9.79 15.91
CA SER A 173 1.19 -10.58 17.14
C SER A 173 1.88 -11.91 16.94
N VAL A 174 2.87 -12.17 17.76
CA VAL A 174 3.53 -13.48 17.84
C VAL A 174 3.25 -14.04 19.24
N ILE A 175 2.50 -15.13 19.28
CA ILE A 175 2.22 -15.83 20.53
C ILE A 175 3.40 -16.77 20.81
N ARG A 176 4.41 -16.26 21.46
CA ARG A 176 5.47 -17.04 22.13
C ARG A 176 5.22 -16.95 23.61
N ASN A 177 5.41 -17.95 24.42
CA ASN A 177 5.35 -17.98 25.90
C ASN A 177 4.91 -16.67 26.61
N GLY A 178 4.02 -15.93 26.00
CA GLY A 178 3.55 -14.57 26.29
C GLY A 178 3.34 -13.87 24.95
N GLU A 179 2.41 -12.94 24.90
CA GLU A 179 2.13 -12.16 23.68
C GLU A 179 3.30 -11.22 23.42
N THR A 180 4.06 -11.46 22.38
CA THR A 180 5.09 -10.54 21.88
C THR A 180 4.62 -9.91 20.59
N ARG A 181 4.91 -8.61 20.40
CA ARG A 181 4.65 -7.90 19.15
C ARG A 181 5.95 -7.70 18.40
N GLU A 182 5.99 -8.20 17.19
CA GLU A 182 7.07 -7.88 16.25
C GLU A 182 6.70 -6.66 15.41
N LYS A 183 7.67 -5.76 15.27
CA LYS A 183 7.48 -4.54 14.49
C LYS A 183 8.16 -4.67 13.13
N TYR A 184 7.39 -4.49 12.08
CA TYR A 184 7.88 -4.36 10.72
C TYR A 184 7.76 -2.90 10.30
N ALA A 185 8.82 -2.30 9.81
CA ALA A 185 8.82 -0.92 9.37
C ALA A 185 9.44 -0.80 7.98
N GLY A 186 9.03 0.22 7.24
CA GLY A 186 9.51 0.42 5.89
C GLY A 186 8.95 1.67 5.22
N ASN A 187 9.15 1.73 3.92
CA ASN A 187 8.66 2.80 3.06
C ASN A 187 7.85 2.25 1.90
N ILE A 188 6.85 3.01 1.48
CA ILE A 188 6.16 2.83 0.21
C ILE A 188 6.49 4.06 -0.65
N ARG A 189 7.13 3.85 -1.79
CA ARG A 189 7.51 4.93 -2.72
C ARG A 189 6.98 4.63 -4.11
N LYS A 190 5.91 5.34 -4.52
CA LYS A 190 5.35 5.23 -5.87
C LYS A 190 5.09 3.77 -6.27
N ASN A 191 4.28 3.05 -5.51
CA ASN A 191 3.96 1.63 -5.68
C ASN A 191 5.17 0.67 -5.52
N ARG A 192 6.18 1.04 -4.76
CA ARG A 192 7.27 0.14 -4.36
C ARG A 192 7.35 0.10 -2.85
N ILE A 193 7.19 -1.09 -2.29
CA ILE A 193 7.37 -1.33 -0.87
C ILE A 193 8.82 -1.74 -0.59
N THR A 194 9.35 -1.27 0.51
CA THR A 194 10.68 -1.66 1.00
C THR A 194 10.62 -1.76 2.51
N PHE A 195 10.92 -2.92 3.04
CA PHE A 195 11.08 -3.11 4.48
C PHE A 195 12.49 -2.74 4.91
N TYR A 196 12.66 -2.18 6.10
CA TYR A 196 13.98 -1.87 6.67
C TYR A 196 14.72 -3.14 7.06
N ASP A 197 13.99 -4.18 7.49
CA ASP A 197 14.53 -5.52 7.61
C ASP A 197 14.29 -6.28 6.30
N PRO A 198 15.34 -6.72 5.59
CA PRO A 198 15.20 -7.47 4.35
C PRO A 198 14.46 -8.80 4.50
N MET A 199 14.49 -9.41 5.68
CA MET A 199 13.81 -10.68 5.97
C MET A 199 12.33 -10.51 6.33
N ALA A 200 11.88 -9.26 6.53
CA ALA A 200 10.51 -8.97 6.98
C ALA A 200 9.46 -9.49 5.99
N LEU A 201 9.68 -9.35 4.69
CA LEU A 201 8.74 -9.82 3.69
C LEU A 201 8.63 -11.34 3.67
N GLU A 202 9.75 -12.05 3.75
CA GLU A 202 9.78 -13.51 3.86
C GLU A 202 9.06 -13.96 5.13
N SER A 203 9.34 -13.33 6.27
CA SER A 203 8.66 -13.62 7.54
C SER A 203 7.15 -13.35 7.51
N LEU A 204 6.69 -12.38 6.73
CA LEU A 204 5.25 -12.07 6.58
C LEU A 204 4.54 -13.02 5.62
N ALA A 205 5.25 -13.62 4.67
CA ALA A 205 4.71 -14.53 3.67
C ALA A 205 5.15 -15.99 3.87
N ASP A 206 5.74 -16.30 5.03
CA ASP A 206 6.30 -17.63 5.30
C ASP A 206 5.21 -18.68 5.40
N ASN A 207 5.28 -19.67 4.51
CA ASN A 207 4.39 -20.80 4.46
C ASN A 207 5.17 -22.09 4.19
N MET A 208 5.17 -22.98 5.15
CA MET A 208 5.91 -24.24 5.09
C MET A 208 5.19 -25.34 4.31
N PHE A 209 4.02 -25.09 3.75
CA PHE A 209 3.39 -26.02 2.85
C PHE A 209 3.93 -25.89 1.43
N GLU A 210 4.11 -27.01 0.77
CA GLU A 210 4.48 -27.09 -0.65
C GLU A 210 3.74 -28.21 -1.36
N TRP A 211 3.59 -28.10 -2.68
CA TRP A 211 3.04 -29.17 -3.48
C TRP A 211 4.03 -30.32 -3.60
N GLN A 212 3.59 -31.51 -3.27
CA GLN A 212 4.33 -32.74 -3.48
C GLN A 212 3.51 -33.74 -4.29
N ILE A 213 4.20 -34.52 -5.12
CA ILE A 213 3.59 -35.64 -5.80
C ILE A 213 3.53 -36.81 -4.82
N ASN A 214 2.35 -37.40 -4.66
CA ASN A 214 2.17 -38.55 -3.77
C ASN A 214 3.10 -39.71 -4.19
N ASN A 215 4.10 -40.02 -3.36
CA ASN A 215 5.23 -40.91 -3.65
C ASN A 215 4.86 -42.38 -3.84
N ASN A 216 3.60 -42.81 -3.58
CA ASN A 216 3.19 -44.16 -3.89
C ASN A 216 3.26 -44.50 -5.39
N ASP A 217 3.43 -43.51 -6.25
CA ASP A 217 3.54 -43.63 -7.71
C ASP A 217 4.88 -43.07 -8.26
N TYR A 218 5.94 -43.03 -7.43
CA TYR A 218 7.26 -42.51 -7.86
C TYR A 218 7.91 -43.48 -8.85
N ASN A 219 7.33 -43.56 -10.01
CA ASN A 219 7.97 -44.03 -11.23
C ASN A 219 7.87 -42.93 -12.26
N ASP A 220 8.95 -42.68 -12.95
CA ASP A 220 9.26 -41.73 -14.02
C ASP A 220 8.12 -41.43 -15.03
N SER A 221 7.03 -42.15 -14.91
CA SER A 221 5.85 -42.05 -15.76
C SER A 221 4.86 -40.93 -15.33
N LEU A 222 4.89 -40.48 -14.07
CA LEU A 222 3.84 -39.58 -13.56
C LEU A 222 4.04 -38.13 -14.04
N THR A 223 5.29 -37.65 -14.03
CA THR A 223 5.63 -36.35 -14.61
C THR A 223 5.25 -36.33 -16.10
N LYS A 224 5.56 -37.40 -16.83
CA LYS A 224 5.17 -37.58 -18.23
C LYS A 224 3.65 -37.75 -18.42
N GLN A 225 2.95 -38.31 -17.44
CA GLN A 225 1.48 -38.42 -17.47
C GLN A 225 0.81 -37.08 -17.11
N LEU A 226 1.38 -36.31 -16.19
CA LEU A 226 0.91 -34.99 -15.84
C LEU A 226 1.13 -33.99 -17.00
N GLU A 227 2.26 -34.09 -17.69
CA GLU A 227 2.52 -33.32 -18.92
C GLU A 227 1.58 -33.66 -20.07
N LYS A 228 1.07 -34.89 -20.13
CA LYS A 228 0.11 -35.34 -21.13
C LYS A 228 -1.33 -34.87 -20.87
N PHE A 229 -1.66 -34.42 -19.67
CA PHE A 229 -2.95 -33.78 -19.40
C PHE A 229 -2.96 -32.40 -20.06
N SER A 230 -3.46 -32.29 -21.27
CA SER A 230 -3.68 -30.98 -21.88
C SER A 230 -4.64 -30.15 -21.02
N ILE A 231 -4.46 -28.84 -20.99
CA ILE A 231 -5.36 -27.88 -20.33
C ILE A 231 -6.84 -28.15 -20.68
N LYS A 232 -7.11 -28.73 -21.84
CA LYS A 232 -8.45 -29.08 -22.29
C LYS A 232 -9.02 -30.31 -21.56
N GLN A 233 -8.17 -31.26 -21.13
CA GLN A 233 -8.58 -32.45 -20.38
C GLN A 233 -8.80 -32.16 -18.89
N LEU A 234 -8.10 -31.15 -18.36
CA LEU A 234 -8.27 -30.73 -16.96
C LEU A 234 -9.59 -29.98 -16.72
N LYS A 235 -10.26 -29.54 -17.77
CA LYS A 235 -11.57 -28.85 -17.68
C LYS A 235 -12.73 -29.77 -17.30
N THR A 236 -12.55 -31.09 -17.26
CA THR A 236 -13.61 -31.99 -16.77
C THR A 236 -13.44 -32.18 -15.27
N LYS A 237 -14.53 -32.03 -14.50
CA LYS A 237 -14.54 -32.23 -13.04
C LYS A 237 -13.92 -33.56 -12.63
N GLU A 238 -14.24 -34.65 -13.35
CA GLU A 238 -13.70 -35.99 -13.09
C GLU A 238 -12.17 -36.08 -13.23
N ASN A 239 -11.59 -35.39 -14.22
CA ASN A 239 -10.14 -35.38 -14.42
C ASN A 239 -9.44 -34.51 -13.40
N ALA A 240 -10.08 -33.42 -12.97
CA ALA A 240 -9.59 -32.57 -11.89
C ALA A 240 -9.55 -33.37 -10.56
N GLU A 241 -10.62 -34.09 -10.22
CA GLU A 241 -10.69 -34.93 -9.02
C GLU A 241 -9.66 -36.08 -9.04
N LYS A 242 -9.46 -36.74 -10.17
CA LYS A 242 -8.42 -37.75 -10.35
C LYS A 242 -7.01 -37.22 -10.15
N ARG A 243 -6.78 -35.98 -10.59
CA ARG A 243 -5.48 -35.33 -10.41
C ARG A 243 -5.26 -34.89 -8.97
N LEU A 244 -6.25 -34.26 -8.33
CA LEU A 244 -6.19 -33.91 -6.92
C LEU A 244 -5.94 -35.12 -6.02
N GLY A 245 -6.51 -36.28 -6.35
CA GLY A 245 -6.24 -37.55 -5.63
C GLY A 245 -4.79 -38.04 -5.74
N LYS A 246 -4.00 -37.49 -6.67
CA LYS A 246 -2.57 -37.84 -6.86
C LYS A 246 -1.62 -36.77 -6.29
N LEU A 247 -2.12 -35.60 -5.96
CA LEU A 247 -1.34 -34.51 -5.40
C LEU A 247 -1.51 -34.48 -3.88
N ARG A 248 -0.45 -34.10 -3.22
CA ARG A 248 -0.43 -33.85 -1.78
C ARG A 248 0.30 -32.55 -1.53
N PHE A 249 -0.26 -31.74 -0.68
CA PHE A 249 0.49 -30.65 -0.07
C PHE A 249 1.13 -31.18 1.20
N ALA A 250 2.42 -31.11 1.28
CA ALA A 250 3.14 -31.51 2.47
C ALA A 250 3.91 -30.31 3.00
N SER A 251 4.13 -30.28 4.30
CA SER A 251 5.05 -29.30 4.86
C SER A 251 6.46 -29.59 4.35
N SER A 252 7.18 -28.55 3.93
CA SER A 252 8.59 -28.61 3.53
C SER A 252 9.50 -29.13 4.65
N ILE A 253 9.08 -28.93 5.91
CA ILE A 253 9.76 -29.39 7.13
C ILE A 253 9.17 -30.66 7.70
N GLY A 254 8.10 -31.21 7.10
CA GLY A 254 7.45 -32.45 7.53
C GLY A 254 7.90 -33.66 6.70
N GLY A 255 7.97 -34.78 7.34
CA GLY A 255 8.15 -36.05 6.67
C GLY A 255 6.86 -36.87 6.60
N ASN A 256 6.99 -38.16 6.37
CA ASN A 256 5.89 -39.09 6.53
C ASN A 256 5.54 -39.33 8.02
N ARG A 257 4.53 -40.13 8.28
CA ARG A 257 4.03 -40.38 9.64
C ARG A 257 5.13 -40.88 10.60
N ASN A 258 6.04 -41.75 10.15
CA ASN A 258 7.08 -42.29 11.01
C ASN A 258 8.12 -41.23 11.36
N GLU A 259 8.58 -40.49 10.38
CA GLU A 259 9.50 -39.35 10.58
C GLU A 259 8.90 -38.32 11.51
N SER A 260 7.60 -38.02 11.34
CA SER A 260 6.89 -37.09 12.21
C SER A 260 6.80 -37.60 13.65
N LYS A 261 6.57 -38.91 13.86
CA LYS A 261 6.55 -39.49 15.21
C LYS A 261 7.91 -39.37 15.89
N GLU A 262 8.99 -39.75 15.21
CA GLU A 262 10.35 -39.64 15.73
C GLU A 262 10.63 -38.20 16.16
N ARG A 263 10.27 -37.23 15.34
CA ARG A 263 10.47 -35.82 15.63
C ARG A 263 9.61 -35.34 16.80
N ILE A 264 8.34 -35.76 16.88
CA ILE A 264 7.46 -35.44 18.02
C ILE A 264 8.00 -36.00 19.32
N ASP A 265 8.57 -37.20 19.31
CA ASP A 265 9.14 -37.83 20.50
C ASP A 265 10.34 -37.06 21.07
N GLU A 266 11.10 -36.36 20.23
CA GLU A 266 12.24 -35.52 20.64
C GLU A 266 11.82 -34.16 21.22
N LEU A 267 10.56 -33.74 21.07
CA LEU A 267 10.08 -32.44 21.54
C LEU A 267 10.03 -32.38 23.08
N SER A 268 10.20 -31.17 23.59
CA SER A 268 10.01 -30.88 25.03
C SER A 268 8.52 -30.84 25.39
N ASP A 269 8.19 -31.36 26.57
CA ASP A 269 6.85 -31.23 27.13
C ASP A 269 6.55 -29.78 27.53
N ASN A 270 5.27 -29.44 27.64
CA ASN A 270 4.75 -28.14 28.10
C ASN A 270 5.20 -26.93 27.28
N ARG A 271 5.48 -27.13 26.01
CA ARG A 271 5.80 -26.09 25.05
C ARG A 271 4.81 -26.14 23.90
N LEU A 272 4.40 -24.96 23.38
CA LEU A 272 3.60 -24.84 22.17
C LEU A 272 4.53 -24.85 20.94
N TYR A 273 4.15 -25.60 19.94
CA TYR A 273 4.85 -25.72 18.67
C TYR A 273 3.93 -25.27 17.55
N ARG A 274 4.50 -24.67 16.52
CA ARG A 274 3.82 -24.46 15.24
C ARG A 274 3.90 -25.73 14.46
N ALA A 275 2.75 -26.29 14.12
CA ALA A 275 2.65 -27.58 13.45
C ALA A 275 1.86 -27.47 12.14
N TYR A 276 2.42 -28.02 11.09
CA TYR A 276 1.84 -28.07 9.75
C TYR A 276 1.37 -29.51 9.48
N ILE A 277 0.08 -29.73 9.60
CA ILE A 277 -0.55 -31.03 9.42
C ILE A 277 -0.84 -31.24 7.93
N THR A 278 -0.25 -32.27 7.34
CA THR A 278 -0.55 -32.72 5.99
C THR A 278 -1.59 -33.83 6.07
N PHE A 279 -2.69 -33.69 5.37
CA PHE A 279 -3.69 -34.74 5.28
C PHE A 279 -3.30 -35.79 4.24
N ASP A 280 -3.66 -37.07 4.49
CA ASP A 280 -3.39 -38.18 3.58
C ASP A 280 -4.13 -38.04 2.24
N LYS A 281 -5.27 -37.36 2.27
CA LYS A 281 -6.07 -36.98 1.10
C LYS A 281 -6.68 -35.58 1.31
N ILE A 282 -7.05 -34.93 0.21
CA ILE A 282 -7.78 -33.67 0.27
C ILE A 282 -9.15 -33.93 0.95
N LEU A 283 -9.44 -33.15 1.98
CA LEU A 283 -10.67 -33.20 2.76
C LEU A 283 -11.71 -32.21 2.21
N SER A 284 -13.00 -32.47 2.50
CA SER A 284 -14.00 -31.41 2.44
C SER A 284 -13.73 -30.42 3.56
N TYR A 285 -14.20 -29.17 3.43
CA TYR A 285 -14.10 -28.20 4.50
C TYR A 285 -14.73 -28.68 5.80
N LYS A 286 -15.90 -29.29 5.69
CA LYS A 286 -16.61 -29.91 6.83
C LYS A 286 -15.74 -30.95 7.55
N ASP A 287 -15.13 -31.88 6.82
CA ASP A 287 -14.27 -32.93 7.43
C ASP A 287 -13.05 -32.33 8.12
N ALA A 288 -12.50 -31.21 7.58
CA ALA A 288 -11.40 -30.49 8.21
C ALA A 288 -11.83 -29.77 9.50
N ILE A 289 -13.02 -29.15 9.52
CA ILE A 289 -13.56 -28.54 10.73
C ILE A 289 -13.98 -29.57 11.78
N ASP A 290 -14.49 -30.73 11.35
CA ASP A 290 -14.77 -31.86 12.25
C ASP A 290 -13.46 -32.40 12.87
N PHE A 291 -12.34 -32.39 12.10
CA PHE A 291 -11.02 -32.71 12.62
C PHE A 291 -10.55 -31.68 13.66
N GLU A 292 -10.61 -30.38 13.31
CA GLU A 292 -10.28 -29.28 14.22
C GLU A 292 -11.05 -29.39 15.55
N THR A 293 -12.35 -29.63 15.45
CA THR A 293 -13.25 -29.73 16.60
C THR A 293 -12.94 -30.95 17.46
N LYS A 294 -12.67 -32.12 16.83
CA LYS A 294 -12.32 -33.37 17.53
C LYS A 294 -11.10 -33.24 18.42
N TYR A 295 -10.12 -32.45 17.96
CA TYR A 295 -8.84 -32.27 18.66
C TYR A 295 -8.75 -30.94 19.42
N GLU A 296 -9.86 -30.17 19.48
CA GLU A 296 -9.93 -28.88 20.19
C GLU A 296 -8.85 -27.89 19.79
N LEU A 297 -8.49 -27.87 18.49
CA LEU A 297 -7.36 -27.08 17.98
C LEU A 297 -7.64 -25.56 17.98
N GLY A 298 -8.88 -25.16 17.99
CA GLY A 298 -9.35 -23.79 18.29
C GLY A 298 -9.22 -22.79 17.15
N ASN A 299 -8.02 -22.36 16.83
CA ASN A 299 -7.75 -21.33 15.83
C ASN A 299 -6.73 -21.87 14.83
N SER A 300 -7.19 -22.57 13.84
CA SER A 300 -6.35 -23.16 12.81
C SER A 300 -6.30 -22.27 11.58
N TRP A 301 -5.22 -22.35 10.83
CA TRP A 301 -5.19 -21.92 9.45
C TRP A 301 -5.39 -23.12 8.56
N VAL A 302 -6.33 -23.07 7.62
CA VAL A 302 -6.60 -24.15 6.69
C VAL A 302 -6.09 -23.81 5.31
N GLY A 303 -5.27 -24.68 4.74
CA GLY A 303 -4.80 -24.55 3.37
C GLY A 303 -5.90 -24.98 2.39
N ILE A 304 -6.27 -24.07 1.50
CA ILE A 304 -7.35 -24.25 0.53
C ILE A 304 -6.78 -24.62 -0.82
N VAL A 305 -7.35 -25.65 -1.45
CA VAL A 305 -7.02 -26.00 -2.83
C VAL A 305 -7.55 -24.90 -3.76
N ASN A 306 -6.67 -24.28 -4.49
CA ASN A 306 -6.95 -23.12 -5.36
C ASN A 306 -6.72 -23.42 -6.85
N ASP A 307 -6.12 -24.54 -7.20
CA ASP A 307 -5.92 -25.00 -8.59
C ASP A 307 -5.75 -26.51 -8.65
N VAL A 308 -6.05 -27.08 -9.80
CA VAL A 308 -5.82 -28.49 -10.11
C VAL A 308 -4.41 -28.79 -10.63
N ASN A 309 -3.64 -27.76 -10.95
CA ASN A 309 -2.35 -27.92 -11.63
C ASN A 309 -1.16 -28.07 -10.66
N GLY A 310 -1.31 -27.67 -9.40
CA GLY A 310 -0.29 -27.87 -8.37
C GLY A 310 0.98 -27.04 -8.59
N ASN A 311 0.91 -25.96 -9.35
CA ASN A 311 2.06 -25.11 -9.64
C ASN A 311 1.99 -23.74 -9.00
N ASN A 312 1.02 -23.53 -8.10
CA ASN A 312 0.67 -22.18 -7.65
C ASN A 312 0.82 -22.04 -6.16
N ASP A 313 0.77 -20.81 -5.75
CA ASP A 313 0.85 -20.43 -4.36
C ASP A 313 -0.19 -21.14 -3.52
N ILE A 314 0.26 -21.48 -2.34
CA ILE A 314 -0.56 -22.09 -1.33
C ILE A 314 -1.31 -20.97 -0.62
N LEU A 315 -2.62 -20.94 -0.83
CA LEU A 315 -3.52 -20.01 -0.19
C LEU A 315 -4.34 -20.73 0.88
N GLY A 316 -4.75 -19.99 1.88
CA GLY A 316 -5.61 -20.51 2.93
C GLY A 316 -6.32 -19.40 3.70
N MET A 317 -6.89 -19.75 4.84
CA MET A 317 -7.56 -18.80 5.72
C MET A 317 -7.58 -19.29 7.16
N ASN A 318 -7.75 -18.38 8.10
CA ASN A 318 -7.96 -18.70 9.51
C ASN A 318 -9.42 -19.15 9.77
N THR A 319 -9.58 -20.11 10.67
CA THR A 319 -10.89 -20.66 11.04
C THR A 319 -11.47 -20.07 12.33
N GLY A 320 -10.76 -19.13 12.97
CA GLY A 320 -11.12 -18.61 14.29
C GLY A 320 -10.90 -17.11 14.44
N ILE A 321 -10.59 -16.69 15.66
CA ILE A 321 -10.50 -15.27 16.04
C ILE A 321 -9.42 -14.49 15.30
N TRP A 322 -8.49 -15.18 14.66
CA TRP A 322 -7.40 -14.58 13.88
C TRP A 322 -7.76 -14.29 12.42
N ALA A 323 -8.97 -14.68 11.99
CA ALA A 323 -9.44 -14.34 10.66
C ALA A 323 -9.58 -12.82 10.51
N THR A 324 -9.20 -12.30 9.36
CA THR A 324 -9.19 -10.86 9.08
C THR A 324 -10.58 -10.25 9.18
N ARG A 325 -10.67 -9.12 9.85
CA ARG A 325 -11.90 -8.38 10.07
C ARG A 325 -11.88 -7.11 9.25
N GLY A 326 -12.90 -6.92 8.44
CA GLY A 326 -13.11 -5.71 7.66
C GLY A 326 -14.44 -5.10 8.01
N ASN A 327 -14.42 -4.08 8.87
CA ASN A 327 -15.65 -3.40 9.26
C ASN A 327 -16.33 -2.74 8.08
N SER A 328 -17.63 -3.07 7.91
CA SER A 328 -18.57 -2.30 7.07
C SER A 328 -18.03 -1.91 5.69
N LEU A 329 -17.34 -2.84 5.01
CA LEU A 329 -16.99 -2.66 3.61
C LEU A 329 -18.15 -3.18 2.75
N PRO A 330 -19.06 -2.33 2.24
CA PRO A 330 -20.27 -2.79 1.53
C PRO A 330 -19.95 -3.66 0.31
N LYS A 331 -18.77 -3.49 -0.29
CA LYS A 331 -18.30 -4.28 -1.44
C LYS A 331 -17.88 -5.69 -1.02
N TYR A 332 -17.47 -5.88 0.24
CA TYR A 332 -16.97 -7.14 0.78
C TYR A 332 -17.69 -7.49 2.09
N PRO A 333 -19.01 -7.78 2.02
CA PRO A 333 -19.86 -7.92 3.21
C PRO A 333 -19.53 -9.15 4.06
N TYR A 334 -18.72 -10.07 3.53
CA TYR A 334 -18.34 -11.29 4.22
C TYR A 334 -16.91 -11.27 4.77
N LEU A 335 -16.20 -10.15 4.69
CA LEU A 335 -15.11 -9.92 5.62
C LEU A 335 -15.71 -9.88 7.03
N LEU A 336 -15.02 -10.51 7.99
CA LEU A 336 -15.61 -10.68 9.31
C LEU A 336 -16.00 -9.35 9.93
N GLY A 337 -17.22 -9.30 10.47
CA GLY A 337 -17.71 -8.21 11.30
C GLY A 337 -17.30 -8.39 12.76
N TYR A 338 -17.43 -7.31 13.56
CA TYR A 338 -17.25 -7.42 15.01
C TYR A 338 -18.49 -8.02 15.68
N GLU A 339 -18.26 -8.84 16.70
CA GLU A 339 -19.36 -9.30 17.55
C GLU A 339 -20.09 -8.09 18.15
N GLY A 340 -21.38 -8.00 17.90
CA GLY A 340 -22.26 -6.94 18.42
C GLY A 340 -22.67 -5.86 17.41
N THR A 341 -22.09 -5.79 16.23
CA THR A 341 -22.54 -4.86 15.18
C THR A 341 -23.76 -5.37 14.39
N GLY A 342 -24.04 -6.67 14.47
CA GLY A 342 -25.15 -7.30 13.73
C GLY A 342 -24.98 -7.39 12.23
N GLU A 343 -23.85 -6.93 11.70
CA GLU A 343 -23.52 -6.94 10.27
C GLU A 343 -22.35 -7.88 10.00
N GLY A 344 -22.47 -8.70 8.96
CA GLY A 344 -21.40 -9.58 8.47
C GLY A 344 -21.38 -10.97 9.12
N VAL A 345 -20.34 -11.73 8.82
CA VAL A 345 -20.08 -13.08 9.34
C VAL A 345 -19.17 -12.98 10.55
N THR A 346 -19.46 -13.71 11.62
CA THR A 346 -18.60 -13.80 12.80
C THR A 346 -17.64 -14.97 12.66
N PHE A 347 -16.53 -14.97 13.40
CA PHE A 347 -15.57 -16.09 13.36
C PHE A 347 -16.19 -17.43 13.78
N LYS A 348 -17.25 -17.44 14.61
CA LYS A 348 -17.98 -18.67 14.98
C LYS A 348 -18.71 -19.28 13.80
N GLU A 349 -19.16 -18.44 12.87
CA GLU A 349 -19.88 -18.88 11.67
C GLU A 349 -18.95 -19.40 10.58
N LEU A 350 -17.63 -19.19 10.70
CA LEU A 350 -16.64 -19.80 9.80
C LEU A 350 -16.58 -21.34 9.90
N LYS A 351 -17.20 -21.94 10.92
CA LYS A 351 -17.37 -23.39 10.97
C LYS A 351 -18.39 -23.91 9.96
N ASP A 352 -19.28 -23.07 9.48
CA ASP A 352 -20.18 -23.35 8.36
C ASP A 352 -19.45 -23.17 7.02
N GLU A 353 -19.51 -24.18 6.13
CA GLU A 353 -18.78 -24.18 4.87
C GLU A 353 -19.20 -23.04 3.94
N GLU A 354 -20.49 -22.68 3.92
CA GLU A 354 -20.96 -21.63 3.04
C GLU A 354 -20.48 -20.25 3.48
N ASN A 355 -20.52 -19.98 4.79
CA ASN A 355 -19.99 -18.75 5.35
C ASN A 355 -18.48 -18.66 5.20
N ALA A 356 -17.75 -19.75 5.44
CA ALA A 356 -16.32 -19.83 5.21
C ALA A 356 -15.96 -19.58 3.74
N LYS A 357 -16.72 -20.16 2.81
CA LYS A 357 -16.55 -19.93 1.38
C LYS A 357 -16.74 -18.45 1.02
N LYS A 358 -17.81 -17.83 1.53
CA LYS A 358 -18.06 -16.40 1.30
C LYS A 358 -16.95 -15.52 1.87
N HIS A 359 -16.44 -15.86 3.06
CA HIS A 359 -15.32 -15.15 3.67
C HIS A 359 -14.05 -15.28 2.81
N TYR A 360 -13.65 -16.50 2.46
CA TYR A 360 -12.47 -16.76 1.65
C TYR A 360 -12.52 -16.03 0.29
N LEU A 361 -13.67 -16.11 -0.39
CA LEU A 361 -13.87 -15.40 -1.65
C LEU A 361 -13.83 -13.86 -1.48
N SER A 362 -14.26 -13.35 -0.32
CA SER A 362 -14.17 -11.91 -0.02
C SER A 362 -12.73 -11.46 0.17
N LEU A 363 -11.87 -12.26 0.81
CA LEU A 363 -10.44 -11.99 0.92
C LEU A 363 -9.77 -11.92 -0.47
N ILE A 364 -10.07 -12.90 -1.33
CA ILE A 364 -9.52 -12.95 -2.69
C ILE A 364 -10.00 -11.77 -3.53
N ASN A 365 -11.30 -11.52 -3.56
CA ASN A 365 -11.87 -10.40 -4.32
C ASN A 365 -11.31 -9.05 -3.86
N TYR A 366 -11.08 -8.92 -2.54
CA TYR A 366 -10.47 -7.71 -2.00
C TYR A 366 -9.07 -7.47 -2.58
N LEU A 367 -8.19 -8.48 -2.58
CA LEU A 367 -6.84 -8.34 -3.15
C LEU A 367 -6.87 -8.18 -4.68
N GLU A 368 -7.79 -8.85 -5.38
CA GLU A 368 -7.97 -8.70 -6.81
C GLU A 368 -8.36 -7.27 -7.20
N ASP A 369 -9.21 -6.63 -6.40
CA ASP A 369 -9.57 -5.23 -6.58
C ASP A 369 -8.46 -4.24 -6.17
N ASN A 370 -7.52 -4.67 -5.34
CA ASN A 370 -6.41 -3.86 -4.83
C ASN A 370 -5.07 -4.20 -5.51
N VAL A 371 -5.10 -4.33 -6.84
CA VAL A 371 -3.95 -4.74 -7.68
C VAL A 371 -2.67 -3.98 -7.34
N ALA A 372 -2.75 -2.65 -7.11
CA ALA A 372 -1.56 -1.85 -6.79
C ALA A 372 -0.85 -2.30 -5.51
N PHE A 373 -1.59 -2.76 -4.49
CA PHE A 373 -1.03 -3.34 -3.28
C PHE A 373 -0.47 -4.74 -3.55
N THR A 374 -1.25 -5.59 -4.22
CA THR A 374 -0.87 -6.96 -4.54
C THR A 374 0.41 -6.99 -5.37
N ASP A 375 0.52 -6.15 -6.40
CA ASP A 375 1.73 -6.00 -7.23
C ASP A 375 2.95 -5.51 -6.44
N MET A 376 2.74 -4.71 -5.38
CA MET A 376 3.84 -4.26 -4.52
C MET A 376 4.39 -5.39 -3.65
N MET A 377 3.53 -6.28 -3.17
CA MET A 377 3.93 -7.40 -2.30
C MET A 377 4.58 -8.53 -3.10
N ASP A 378 4.17 -8.71 -4.35
CA ASP A 378 4.55 -9.84 -5.19
C ASP A 378 5.42 -9.44 -6.38
N ASN A 379 6.60 -8.91 -6.13
CA ASN A 379 7.54 -8.48 -7.18
C ASN A 379 7.98 -9.61 -8.15
N TYR A 380 7.64 -10.88 -7.88
CA TYR A 380 8.16 -12.06 -8.61
C TYR A 380 7.10 -13.02 -9.13
N MET A 381 5.81 -12.83 -8.80
CA MET A 381 4.75 -13.78 -9.13
C MET A 381 3.56 -13.09 -9.80
N ASP A 382 2.90 -13.80 -10.72
CA ASP A 382 1.64 -13.34 -11.31
C ASP A 382 0.46 -13.61 -10.34
N ARG A 383 0.49 -12.98 -9.17
CA ARG A 383 -0.48 -13.17 -8.09
C ARG A 383 -1.92 -12.91 -8.56
N LYS A 384 -2.10 -11.96 -9.45
CA LYS A 384 -3.42 -11.65 -10.01
C LYS A 384 -4.02 -12.85 -10.75
N THR A 385 -3.23 -13.52 -11.57
CA THR A 385 -3.69 -14.73 -12.27
C THR A 385 -3.99 -15.86 -11.27
N GLU A 386 -3.24 -15.97 -10.20
CA GLU A 386 -3.43 -16.96 -9.15
C GLU A 386 -4.70 -16.71 -8.33
N LEU A 387 -4.95 -15.48 -7.90
CA LEU A 387 -6.18 -15.10 -7.22
C LEU A 387 -7.41 -15.36 -8.09
N TYR A 388 -7.35 -15.02 -9.38
CA TYR A 388 -8.43 -15.31 -10.33
C TYR A 388 -8.68 -16.82 -10.48
N ARG A 389 -7.63 -17.64 -10.53
CA ARG A 389 -7.76 -19.11 -10.59
C ARG A 389 -8.38 -19.67 -9.30
N ALA A 390 -7.91 -19.19 -8.14
CA ALA A 390 -8.46 -19.58 -6.85
C ALA A 390 -9.95 -19.24 -6.75
N LEU A 391 -10.33 -18.03 -7.17
CA LEU A 391 -11.72 -17.58 -7.23
C LEU A 391 -12.57 -18.51 -8.10
N SER A 392 -12.11 -18.80 -9.32
CA SER A 392 -12.82 -19.68 -10.25
C SER A 392 -12.95 -21.09 -9.71
N TYR A 393 -11.84 -21.65 -9.21
CA TYR A 393 -11.82 -23.03 -8.68
C TYR A 393 -12.77 -23.19 -7.50
N VAL A 394 -12.71 -22.30 -6.51
CA VAL A 394 -13.52 -22.40 -5.30
C VAL A 394 -15.01 -22.16 -5.59
N ASN A 395 -15.33 -21.27 -6.54
CA ASN A 395 -16.72 -21.09 -6.96
C ASN A 395 -17.32 -22.36 -7.54
N GLU A 396 -16.56 -23.11 -8.35
CA GLU A 396 -17.01 -24.31 -9.04
C GLU A 396 -16.99 -25.57 -8.14
N ASN A 397 -15.99 -25.69 -7.26
CA ASN A 397 -15.69 -26.94 -6.53
C ASN A 397 -15.92 -26.87 -5.02
N GLY A 398 -16.26 -25.67 -4.47
CA GLY A 398 -16.34 -25.46 -3.03
C GLY A 398 -14.96 -25.42 -2.36
N LEU A 399 -14.96 -25.34 -1.05
CA LEU A 399 -13.72 -25.36 -0.26
C LEU A 399 -13.20 -26.81 -0.14
N LYS A 400 -11.96 -27.01 -0.52
CA LYS A 400 -11.23 -28.28 -0.35
C LYS A 400 -9.95 -28.00 0.42
N VAL A 401 -9.68 -28.80 1.45
CA VAL A 401 -8.58 -28.58 2.40
C VAL A 401 -7.51 -29.64 2.19
N TYR A 402 -6.27 -29.22 1.99
CA TYR A 402 -5.13 -30.09 1.82
C TYR A 402 -4.31 -30.27 3.11
N GLY A 403 -4.37 -29.31 4.01
CA GLY A 403 -3.58 -29.30 5.25
C GLY A 403 -4.10 -28.26 6.23
N MET A 404 -3.53 -28.28 7.42
CA MET A 404 -3.91 -27.38 8.51
C MET A 404 -2.66 -26.97 9.30
N ALA A 405 -2.51 -25.67 9.56
CA ALA A 405 -1.47 -25.18 10.44
C ALA A 405 -2.08 -24.84 11.80
N VAL A 406 -1.49 -25.37 12.86
CA VAL A 406 -2.01 -25.29 14.24
C VAL A 406 -0.89 -25.02 15.25
N LYS A 407 -1.26 -24.46 16.40
CA LYS A 407 -0.38 -24.43 17.58
C LYS A 407 -0.82 -25.53 18.54
N ALA A 408 0.09 -26.41 18.87
CA ALA A 408 -0.22 -27.57 19.73
C ALA A 408 0.95 -27.92 20.66
N GLU A 409 0.64 -28.50 21.81
CA GLU A 409 1.63 -29.10 22.69
C GLU A 409 2.02 -30.49 22.19
N LYS A 410 3.19 -31.00 22.61
CA LYS A 410 3.64 -32.37 22.28
C LYS A 410 2.57 -33.43 22.49
N LYS A 411 1.86 -33.39 23.63
CA LYS A 411 0.80 -34.38 23.96
C LYS A 411 -0.33 -34.42 22.93
N ASP A 412 -0.63 -33.27 22.31
CA ASP A 412 -1.69 -33.15 21.31
C ASP A 412 -1.16 -33.52 19.92
N LEU A 413 0.10 -33.19 19.61
CA LEU A 413 0.78 -33.65 18.39
C LEU A 413 0.86 -35.18 18.30
N VAL A 414 1.10 -35.86 19.44
CA VAL A 414 1.05 -37.33 19.53
C VAL A 414 -0.33 -37.87 19.17
N LYS A 415 -1.41 -37.22 19.61
CA LYS A 415 -2.77 -37.66 19.24
C LYS A 415 -3.08 -37.39 17.77
N LEU A 416 -2.64 -36.24 17.26
CA LEU A 416 -2.87 -35.83 15.88
C LEU A 416 -2.20 -36.78 14.88
N ILE A 417 -0.95 -37.16 15.12
CA ILE A 417 -0.22 -38.06 14.21
C ILE A 417 -0.78 -39.50 14.17
N GLU A 418 -1.56 -39.86 15.18
CA GLU A 418 -2.22 -41.18 15.20
C GLU A 418 -3.54 -41.20 14.41
N ASP A 419 -4.13 -40.05 14.06
CA ASP A 419 -5.33 -39.99 13.23
C ASP A 419 -5.02 -40.48 11.81
N GLU A 420 -5.86 -41.38 11.29
CA GLU A 420 -5.69 -41.98 9.96
C GLU A 420 -5.69 -40.99 8.82
N ARG A 421 -6.34 -39.81 9.02
CA ARG A 421 -6.38 -38.74 8.05
C ARG A 421 -5.05 -37.98 7.91
N VAL A 422 -4.14 -38.11 8.88
CA VAL A 422 -2.87 -37.41 8.91
C VAL A 422 -1.77 -38.19 8.24
N PHE A 423 -1.17 -37.67 7.22
CA PHE A 423 -0.01 -38.23 6.57
C PHE A 423 1.29 -37.95 7.32
N GLY A 424 1.45 -36.69 7.74
CA GLY A 424 2.63 -36.21 8.45
C GLY A 424 2.41 -34.87 9.08
N ILE A 425 3.28 -34.49 10.00
CA ILE A 425 3.27 -33.20 10.70
C ILE A 425 4.67 -32.61 10.61
N GLY A 426 4.78 -31.45 9.98
CA GLY A 426 5.96 -30.61 10.03
C GLY A 426 5.92 -29.75 11.29
N ILE A 427 7.04 -29.64 11.98
CA ILE A 427 7.13 -28.89 13.23
C ILE A 427 8.20 -27.83 13.07
N GLU A 428 7.80 -26.58 13.27
CA GLU A 428 8.71 -25.44 13.35
C GLU A 428 9.09 -25.25 14.82
N GLU A 429 10.38 -25.33 15.10
CA GLU A 429 10.95 -25.03 16.41
C GLU A 429 11.15 -23.51 16.52
N GLU A 430 10.52 -22.89 17.52
CA GLU A 430 10.72 -21.47 17.84
C GLU A 430 12.01 -21.19 18.61
#